data_77246e420a401c84194d045c50785aca
#
_entry.id   77246e420a401c84194d045c50785aca
#
_cell.length_a   1.000
_cell.length_b   1.000
_cell.length_c   1.000
_cell.angle_alpha   90.00
_cell.angle_beta   90.00
_cell.angle_gamma   90.00
#
_symmetry.space_group_name_H-M   'P 1'
#
loop_
_entity.id
_entity.type
_entity.pdbx_description
1 polymer ?
#
loop_
_entity_poly.entity_id
_entity_poly.type
_entity_poly.pdbx_seq_one_letter_code
_entity_poly.pdbx_strand_id
1 'polypeptide(L)'
;HSIYDCTGNPVSAHPHGLAQCTRFIAEHHLQPEPASSNAAACRDLKHGRVALGPSICGELYDLDTLAEHVQDFDGAHTEFLVIAPRDVVQELNARAHSNDAGDFETIITFIPLVTGPGVLADLLDVLRDAGLNMTSFISRPIKGHDGTYSFIATLDAAPWEPRFRTALEEIAGHGDWAKTLAVYPRRERPNPPVDAWMLPEGGVHITNRAPEGWQYTEEARKELLW
;
A
#
# COMPACT_ATOMS: atom_id res chain seq x y z
N HIS A 1 20.12 24.00 -19.70
CA HIS A 1 21.04 22.96 -19.21
C HIS A 1 20.56 21.59 -19.69
N SER A 2 21.49 20.66 -19.91
CA SER A 2 21.20 19.29 -20.29
C SER A 2 21.64 18.36 -19.13
N ILE A 3 20.95 17.20 -18.99
CA ILE A 3 21.36 16.19 -18.02
C ILE A 3 22.81 15.69 -18.28
N TYR A 4 23.25 15.71 -19.52
CA TYR A 4 24.65 15.33 -19.89
C TYR A 4 25.70 16.27 -19.31
N ASP A 5 25.33 17.53 -19.04
CA ASP A 5 26.23 18.49 -18.38
C ASP A 5 26.40 18.21 -16.88
N CYS A 6 25.59 17.32 -16.33
CA CYS A 6 25.56 16.93 -14.92
C CYS A 6 26.27 15.61 -14.63
N THR A 7 26.92 14.99 -15.61
CA THR A 7 27.66 13.72 -15.43
C THR A 7 28.66 13.83 -14.27
N GLY A 8 28.57 12.88 -13.33
CA GLY A 8 29.43 12.87 -12.13
C GLY A 8 28.97 13.78 -10.98
N ASN A 9 27.94 14.59 -11.18
CA ASN A 9 27.41 15.46 -10.13
C ASN A 9 26.64 14.67 -9.06
N PRO A 10 26.59 15.18 -7.81
CA PRO A 10 25.72 14.63 -6.79
C PRO A 10 24.25 14.73 -7.18
N VAL A 11 23.51 13.61 -6.99
CA VAL A 11 22.06 13.56 -7.14
C VAL A 11 21.41 13.32 -5.77
N SER A 12 20.59 14.26 -5.33
CA SER A 12 19.95 14.21 -4.02
C SER A 12 18.50 13.74 -4.13
N ALA A 13 18.10 12.79 -3.29
CA ALA A 13 16.72 12.35 -3.12
C ALA A 13 16.55 11.55 -1.81
N HIS A 14 15.30 11.27 -1.44
CA HIS A 14 15.03 10.28 -0.40
C HIS A 14 15.59 8.91 -0.79
N PRO A 15 16.09 8.09 0.13
CA PRO A 15 16.63 6.76 -0.19
C PRO A 15 15.72 5.89 -1.07
N HIS A 16 14.40 5.94 -0.85
CA HIS A 16 13.44 5.23 -1.72
C HIS A 16 13.42 5.81 -3.14
N GLY A 17 13.52 7.13 -3.30
CA GLY A 17 13.61 7.78 -4.62
C GLY A 17 14.88 7.38 -5.37
N LEU A 18 16.02 7.34 -4.67
CA LEU A 18 17.28 6.86 -5.24
C LEU A 18 17.17 5.40 -5.68
N ALA A 19 16.55 4.53 -4.86
CA ALA A 19 16.35 3.13 -5.16
C ALA A 19 15.37 2.86 -6.32
N GLN A 20 14.51 3.80 -6.65
CA GLN A 20 13.57 3.72 -7.77
C GLN A 20 14.12 4.25 -9.09
N CYS A 21 15.31 4.82 -9.10
CA CYS A 21 15.94 5.45 -10.27
C CYS A 21 17.38 4.97 -10.50
N THR A 22 17.67 3.72 -10.15
CA THR A 22 19.03 3.17 -10.16
C THR A 22 19.64 3.13 -11.57
N ARG A 23 18.84 2.77 -12.58
CA ARG A 23 19.29 2.75 -13.98
C ARG A 23 19.67 4.14 -14.45
N PHE A 24 18.79 5.12 -14.25
CA PHE A 24 19.04 6.50 -14.64
C PHE A 24 20.30 7.08 -13.96
N ILE A 25 20.47 6.84 -12.66
CA ILE A 25 21.63 7.27 -11.88
C ILE A 25 22.94 6.67 -12.47
N ALA A 26 22.91 5.36 -12.81
CA ALA A 26 24.05 4.66 -13.37
C ALA A 26 24.38 5.13 -14.79
N GLU A 27 23.39 5.29 -15.67
CA GLU A 27 23.57 5.73 -17.07
C GLU A 27 24.19 7.13 -17.17
N HIS A 28 23.83 8.03 -16.25
CA HIS A 28 24.37 9.40 -16.20
C HIS A 28 25.55 9.57 -15.23
N HIS A 29 26.06 8.47 -14.67
CA HIS A 29 27.17 8.46 -13.73
C HIS A 29 27.00 9.42 -12.54
N LEU A 30 25.76 9.62 -12.07
CA LEU A 30 25.46 10.51 -10.96
C LEU A 30 25.90 9.90 -9.62
N GLN A 31 26.19 10.76 -8.65
CA GLN A 31 26.62 10.33 -7.30
C GLN A 31 25.44 10.45 -6.34
N PRO A 32 24.83 9.32 -5.86
CA PRO A 32 23.65 9.38 -5.01
C PRO A 32 23.94 9.93 -3.61
N GLU A 33 23.20 10.95 -3.21
CA GLU A 33 23.24 11.55 -1.87
C GLU A 33 21.84 11.48 -1.21
N PRO A 34 21.71 10.85 -0.03
CA PRO A 34 20.41 10.76 0.63
C PRO A 34 19.94 12.10 1.20
N ALA A 35 18.65 12.41 1.02
CA ALA A 35 17.95 13.52 1.62
C ALA A 35 16.77 13.06 2.48
N SER A 36 16.26 13.93 3.33
CA SER A 36 15.12 13.62 4.22
C SER A 36 13.81 13.37 3.46
N SER A 37 13.65 13.94 2.27
CA SER A 37 12.55 13.66 1.33
C SER A 37 12.94 14.12 -0.08
N ASN A 38 12.23 13.64 -1.10
CA ASN A 38 12.42 14.10 -2.48
C ASN A 38 12.11 15.60 -2.62
N ALA A 39 11.07 16.09 -1.96
CA ALA A 39 10.74 17.51 -1.98
C ALA A 39 11.81 18.37 -1.27
N ALA A 40 12.40 17.89 -0.17
CA ALA A 40 13.49 18.59 0.50
C ALA A 40 14.75 18.64 -0.38
N ALA A 41 15.05 17.55 -1.10
CA ALA A 41 16.16 17.53 -2.06
C ALA A 41 16.01 18.59 -3.15
N CYS A 42 14.79 18.78 -3.66
CA CYS A 42 14.49 19.83 -4.65
C CYS A 42 14.55 21.22 -4.03
N ARG A 43 13.91 21.46 -2.89
CA ARG A 43 13.87 22.76 -2.20
C ARG A 43 15.28 23.27 -1.85
N ASP A 44 16.12 22.38 -1.35
CA ASP A 44 17.44 22.71 -0.82
C ASP A 44 18.56 22.51 -1.87
N LEU A 45 18.19 22.41 -3.15
CA LEU A 45 19.09 22.17 -4.26
C LEU A 45 20.16 23.27 -4.37
N LYS A 46 21.41 22.86 -4.46
CA LYS A 46 22.56 23.77 -4.60
C LYS A 46 23.09 23.75 -6.02
N HIS A 47 23.76 24.85 -6.40
CA HIS A 47 24.43 24.93 -7.71
C HIS A 47 25.41 23.75 -7.93
N GLY A 48 25.41 23.20 -9.13
CA GLY A 48 26.24 22.06 -9.49
C GLY A 48 25.73 20.71 -8.98
N ARG A 49 24.50 20.61 -8.52
CA ARG A 49 23.83 19.38 -8.06
C ARG A 49 22.55 19.17 -8.82
N VAL A 50 22.04 17.96 -8.80
CA VAL A 50 20.72 17.57 -9.30
C VAL A 50 19.89 16.94 -8.19
N ALA A 51 18.58 16.97 -8.32
CA ALA A 51 17.65 16.30 -7.41
C ALA A 51 16.68 15.41 -8.19
N LEU A 52 16.26 14.31 -7.57
CA LEU A 52 15.13 13.52 -8.04
C LEU A 52 13.90 13.88 -7.19
N GLY A 53 12.84 14.29 -7.84
CA GLY A 53 11.62 14.69 -7.16
C GLY A 53 10.38 14.59 -8.06
N PRO A 54 9.19 14.76 -7.49
CA PRO A 54 7.97 14.90 -8.28
C PRO A 54 8.05 16.11 -9.24
N SER A 55 7.45 16.00 -10.42
CA SER A 55 7.47 17.08 -11.44
C SER A 55 6.98 18.41 -10.92
N ILE A 56 6.02 18.42 -9.99
CA ILE A 56 5.51 19.65 -9.34
C ILE A 56 6.60 20.44 -8.60
N CYS A 57 7.71 19.82 -8.19
CA CYS A 57 8.81 20.52 -7.52
C CYS A 57 9.54 21.49 -8.45
N GLY A 58 9.53 21.25 -9.76
CA GLY A 58 10.05 22.20 -10.74
C GLY A 58 9.35 23.54 -10.66
N GLU A 59 8.02 23.53 -10.75
CA GLU A 59 7.20 24.73 -10.63
C GLU A 59 7.27 25.34 -9.22
N LEU A 60 7.17 24.52 -8.17
CA LEU A 60 7.10 24.99 -6.78
C LEU A 60 8.39 25.69 -6.31
N TYR A 61 9.54 25.27 -6.80
CA TYR A 61 10.86 25.76 -6.35
C TYR A 61 11.63 26.49 -7.45
N ASP A 62 10.99 26.81 -8.58
CA ASP A 62 11.59 27.50 -9.73
C ASP A 62 12.86 26.81 -10.23
N LEU A 63 12.74 25.49 -10.51
CA LEU A 63 13.83 24.63 -10.95
C LEU A 63 13.61 24.18 -12.41
N ASP A 64 14.71 24.08 -13.15
CA ASP A 64 14.70 23.49 -14.48
C ASP A 64 14.55 21.95 -14.41
N THR A 65 13.60 21.41 -15.17
CA THR A 65 13.47 19.96 -15.35
C THR A 65 14.42 19.50 -16.44
N LEU A 66 15.37 18.64 -16.09
CA LEU A 66 16.39 18.12 -17.01
C LEU A 66 15.99 16.81 -17.69
N ALA A 67 15.22 15.98 -16.99
CA ALA A 67 14.69 14.71 -17.49
C ALA A 67 13.40 14.36 -16.79
N GLU A 68 12.51 13.66 -17.48
CA GLU A 68 11.21 13.17 -16.97
C GLU A 68 11.17 11.64 -17.06
N HIS A 69 10.26 11.02 -16.29
CA HIS A 69 10.06 9.56 -16.30
C HIS A 69 11.33 8.74 -16.04
N VAL A 70 12.12 9.19 -15.07
CA VAL A 70 13.44 8.60 -14.75
C VAL A 70 13.38 7.38 -13.82
N GLN A 71 12.19 6.99 -13.39
CA GLN A 71 12.00 5.81 -12.54
C GLN A 71 12.25 4.50 -13.31
N ASP A 72 12.77 3.49 -12.61
CA ASP A 72 13.08 2.18 -13.18
C ASP A 72 11.85 1.36 -13.55
N PHE A 73 10.69 1.67 -12.95
CA PHE A 73 9.43 0.98 -13.12
C PHE A 73 8.30 1.97 -13.45
N ASP A 74 7.69 1.83 -14.61
CA ASP A 74 6.64 2.75 -15.11
C ASP A 74 5.38 2.79 -14.25
N GLY A 75 5.10 1.73 -13.50
CA GLY A 75 4.00 1.65 -12.53
C GLY A 75 4.29 2.29 -11.16
N ALA A 76 5.48 2.87 -10.95
CA ALA A 76 5.83 3.51 -9.68
C ALA A 76 5.04 4.81 -9.48
N HIS A 77 4.13 4.81 -8.53
CA HIS A 77 3.35 5.99 -8.14
C HIS A 77 3.13 6.02 -6.63
N THR A 78 2.79 7.19 -6.11
CA THR A 78 2.46 7.39 -4.71
C THR A 78 0.99 7.74 -4.59
N GLU A 79 0.27 7.00 -3.75
CA GLU A 79 -1.12 7.29 -3.43
C GLU A 79 -1.20 8.25 -2.24
N PHE A 80 -2.04 9.26 -2.34
CA PHE A 80 -2.30 10.22 -1.28
C PHE A 80 -3.77 10.18 -0.89
N LEU A 81 -4.02 10.11 0.42
CA LEU A 81 -5.36 10.32 0.97
C LEU A 81 -5.54 11.80 1.32
N VAL A 82 -6.60 12.40 0.81
CA VAL A 82 -7.05 13.72 1.27
C VAL A 82 -7.77 13.53 2.60
N ILE A 83 -7.29 14.19 3.64
CA ILE A 83 -7.86 14.09 4.99
C ILE A 83 -8.54 15.40 5.39
N ALA A 84 -9.62 15.28 6.15
CA ALA A 84 -10.37 16.41 6.66
C ALA A 84 -10.92 16.09 8.07
N PRO A 85 -11.37 17.08 8.85
CA PRO A 85 -12.13 16.83 10.08
C PRO A 85 -13.34 15.92 9.83
N ARG A 86 -13.68 15.12 10.83
CA ARG A 86 -14.68 14.03 10.66
C ARG A 86 -16.08 14.54 10.32
N ASP A 87 -16.48 15.69 10.84
CA ASP A 87 -17.73 16.37 10.51
C ASP A 87 -17.82 16.73 9.01
N VAL A 88 -16.75 17.27 8.44
CA VAL A 88 -16.65 17.56 7.00
C VAL A 88 -16.71 16.26 6.19
N VAL A 89 -16.03 15.21 6.64
CA VAL A 89 -16.06 13.89 5.95
C VAL A 89 -17.47 13.30 5.93
N GLN A 90 -18.26 13.46 7.01
CA GLN A 90 -19.64 12.97 7.03
C GLN A 90 -20.51 13.67 5.98
N GLU A 91 -20.36 14.98 5.79
CA GLU A 91 -21.07 15.72 4.75
C GLU A 91 -20.66 15.26 3.33
N LEU A 92 -19.36 15.09 3.09
CA LEU A 92 -18.84 14.61 1.81
C LEU A 92 -19.32 13.19 1.48
N ASN A 93 -19.35 12.29 2.47
CA ASN A 93 -19.86 10.93 2.31
C ASN A 93 -21.37 10.92 1.98
N ALA A 94 -22.16 11.79 2.63
CA ALA A 94 -23.57 11.92 2.32
C ALA A 94 -23.82 12.38 0.87
N ARG A 95 -23.02 13.32 0.37
CA ARG A 95 -23.03 13.75 -1.03
C ARG A 95 -22.62 12.64 -2.00
N ALA A 96 -21.55 11.90 -1.67
CA ALA A 96 -21.07 10.79 -2.49
C ALA A 96 -22.14 9.71 -2.61
N HIS A 97 -22.80 9.35 -1.52
CA HIS A 97 -23.90 8.39 -1.50
C HIS A 97 -25.09 8.84 -2.34
N SER A 98 -25.49 10.12 -2.24
CA SER A 98 -26.65 10.66 -3.00
C SER A 98 -26.39 10.77 -4.51
N ASN A 99 -25.14 10.87 -4.93
CA ASN A 99 -24.75 11.03 -6.33
C ASN A 99 -24.50 9.70 -7.08
N ASP A 100 -24.73 8.55 -6.43
CA ASP A 100 -24.45 7.21 -6.99
C ASP A 100 -23.04 7.13 -7.64
N ALA A 101 -22.04 7.56 -6.88
CA ALA A 101 -20.69 7.83 -7.38
C ALA A 101 -19.84 6.57 -7.65
N GLY A 102 -20.48 5.40 -7.87
CA GLY A 102 -19.81 4.14 -8.24
C GLY A 102 -19.26 3.36 -7.04
N ASP A 103 -18.30 2.50 -7.29
CA ASP A 103 -17.68 1.63 -6.28
C ASP A 103 -16.74 2.41 -5.37
N PHE A 104 -16.71 2.06 -4.09
CA PHE A 104 -15.84 2.65 -3.08
C PHE A 104 -14.99 1.59 -2.40
N GLU A 105 -13.86 2.04 -1.88
CA GLU A 105 -13.06 1.32 -0.90
C GLU A 105 -13.09 2.05 0.44
N THR A 106 -13.09 1.27 1.51
CA THR A 106 -13.06 1.78 2.87
C THR A 106 -11.89 1.19 3.63
N ILE A 107 -11.08 2.05 4.25
CA ILE A 107 -10.06 1.62 5.18
C ILE A 107 -10.65 1.61 6.58
N ILE A 108 -10.62 0.45 7.22
CA ILE A 108 -11.00 0.28 8.62
C ILE A 108 -9.79 -0.11 9.46
N THR A 109 -9.85 0.20 10.74
CA THR A 109 -8.96 -0.38 11.73
C THR A 109 -9.77 -1.03 12.83
N PHE A 110 -9.27 -2.13 13.34
CA PHE A 110 -9.88 -2.83 14.46
C PHE A 110 -8.82 -3.38 15.41
N ILE A 111 -9.19 -3.50 16.68
CA ILE A 111 -8.37 -4.01 17.75
C ILE A 111 -9.20 -5.06 18.48
N PRO A 112 -8.88 -6.34 18.32
CA PRO A 112 -9.50 -7.39 19.14
C PRO A 112 -9.18 -7.17 20.59
N LEU A 113 -10.18 -7.25 21.47
CA LEU A 113 -9.98 -7.16 22.92
C LEU A 113 -9.60 -8.49 23.54
N VAL A 114 -9.73 -9.58 22.78
CA VAL A 114 -9.30 -10.92 23.16
C VAL A 114 -8.05 -11.27 22.36
N THR A 115 -7.10 -11.95 22.97
CA THR A 115 -5.89 -12.44 22.31
C THR A 115 -5.85 -13.96 22.32
N GLY A 116 -5.26 -14.56 21.28
CA GLY A 116 -5.11 -16.01 21.19
C GLY A 116 -5.38 -16.59 19.82
N PRO A 117 -5.25 -17.91 19.67
CA PRO A 117 -5.55 -18.60 18.44
C PRO A 117 -7.02 -18.41 18.03
N GLY A 118 -7.26 -18.11 16.76
CA GLY A 118 -8.62 -18.01 16.19
C GLY A 118 -9.19 -16.59 16.13
N VAL A 119 -8.77 -15.65 16.99
CA VAL A 119 -9.33 -14.29 17.04
C VAL A 119 -9.37 -13.60 15.68
N LEU A 120 -8.30 -13.73 14.89
CA LEU A 120 -8.27 -13.16 13.55
C LEU A 120 -9.16 -13.95 12.58
N ALA A 121 -9.27 -15.25 12.75
CA ALA A 121 -10.12 -16.09 11.90
C ALA A 121 -11.59 -15.70 12.06
N ASP A 122 -12.07 -15.49 13.28
CA ASP A 122 -13.45 -15.08 13.57
C ASP A 122 -13.77 -13.74 12.87
N LEU A 123 -12.85 -12.79 12.91
CA LEU A 123 -13.00 -11.52 12.20
C LEU A 123 -13.05 -11.70 10.67
N LEU A 124 -12.15 -12.50 10.11
CA LEU A 124 -12.12 -12.78 8.67
C LEU A 124 -13.38 -13.53 8.21
N ASP A 125 -13.94 -14.39 9.05
CA ASP A 125 -15.20 -15.06 8.79
C ASP A 125 -16.37 -14.06 8.69
N VAL A 126 -16.47 -13.08 9.58
CA VAL A 126 -17.46 -12.02 9.50
C VAL A 126 -17.36 -11.26 8.17
N LEU A 127 -16.17 -10.89 7.74
CA LEU A 127 -15.98 -10.20 6.46
C LEU A 127 -16.35 -11.08 5.27
N ARG A 128 -15.96 -12.34 5.29
CA ARG A 128 -16.31 -13.33 4.26
C ARG A 128 -17.82 -13.50 4.15
N ASP A 129 -18.50 -13.71 5.28
CA ASP A 129 -19.93 -13.99 5.33
C ASP A 129 -20.77 -12.77 4.91
N ALA A 130 -20.24 -11.56 5.14
CA ALA A 130 -20.81 -10.33 4.61
C ALA A 130 -20.49 -10.11 3.10
N GLY A 131 -19.70 -10.98 2.46
CA GLY A 131 -19.30 -10.82 1.06
C GLY A 131 -18.40 -9.60 0.82
N LEU A 132 -17.60 -9.23 1.81
CA LEU A 132 -16.63 -8.14 1.71
C LEU A 132 -15.28 -8.68 1.28
N ASN A 133 -14.77 -8.20 0.14
CA ASN A 133 -13.43 -8.53 -0.29
C ASN A 133 -12.41 -7.59 0.37
N MET A 134 -11.31 -8.16 0.83
CA MET A 134 -10.23 -7.42 1.47
C MET A 134 -9.05 -7.29 0.49
N THR A 135 -8.75 -6.06 0.08
CA THR A 135 -7.69 -5.76 -0.89
C THR A 135 -6.33 -5.51 -0.22
N SER A 136 -6.33 -5.15 1.07
CA SER A 136 -5.12 -4.97 1.86
C SER A 136 -5.37 -5.33 3.32
N PHE A 137 -4.34 -5.91 3.96
CA PHE A 137 -4.38 -6.24 5.38
C PHE A 137 -3.00 -6.03 6.02
N ILE A 138 -2.94 -5.18 7.03
CA ILE A 138 -1.70 -4.83 7.71
C ILE A 138 -1.91 -4.93 9.21
N SER A 139 -1.01 -5.63 9.91
CA SER A 139 -0.94 -5.62 11.37
C SER A 139 0.07 -4.58 11.85
N ARG A 140 -0.26 -3.87 12.92
CA ARG A 140 0.63 -2.92 13.58
C ARG A 140 0.63 -3.15 15.08
N PRO A 141 1.81 -3.29 15.72
CA PRO A 141 1.88 -3.39 17.18
C PRO A 141 1.36 -2.10 17.82
N ILE A 142 0.63 -2.24 18.90
CA ILE A 142 0.17 -1.10 19.72
C ILE A 142 1.32 -0.67 20.62
N LYS A 143 1.76 0.59 20.48
CA LYS A 143 2.88 1.13 21.23
C LYS A 143 2.65 1.03 22.74
N GLY A 144 3.60 0.42 23.43
CA GLY A 144 3.56 0.23 24.88
C GLY A 144 2.74 -0.98 25.35
N HIS A 145 2.28 -1.84 24.43
CA HIS A 145 1.49 -3.03 24.72
C HIS A 145 2.03 -4.22 23.90
N ASP A 146 3.10 -4.84 24.40
CA ASP A 146 3.72 -5.98 23.74
C ASP A 146 2.72 -7.13 23.57
N GLY A 147 2.71 -7.71 22.36
CA GLY A 147 1.79 -8.80 22.01
C GLY A 147 0.38 -8.37 21.60
N THR A 148 0.06 -7.07 21.63
CA THR A 148 -1.21 -6.54 21.13
C THR A 148 -1.04 -5.84 19.78
N TYR A 149 -2.03 -6.02 18.90
CA TYR A 149 -1.98 -5.51 17.52
C TYR A 149 -3.25 -4.77 17.16
N SER A 150 -3.09 -3.69 16.42
CA SER A 150 -4.13 -3.08 15.62
C SER A 150 -4.03 -3.64 14.21
N PHE A 151 -5.15 -3.99 13.63
CA PHE A 151 -5.25 -4.44 12.25
C PHE A 151 -5.88 -3.34 11.40
N ILE A 152 -5.33 -3.12 10.23
CA ILE A 152 -5.82 -2.15 9.26
C ILE A 152 -6.15 -2.93 7.99
N ALA A 153 -7.41 -2.86 7.56
CA ALA A 153 -7.90 -3.53 6.38
C ALA A 153 -8.50 -2.52 5.40
N THR A 154 -8.25 -2.75 4.10
CA THR A 154 -8.96 -2.06 3.02
C THR A 154 -10.01 -3.02 2.48
N LEU A 155 -11.27 -2.59 2.46
CA LEU A 155 -12.43 -3.37 2.03
C LEU A 155 -13.08 -2.73 0.79
N ASP A 156 -13.56 -3.56 -0.12
CA ASP A 156 -14.22 -3.17 -1.37
C ASP A 156 -15.71 -2.80 -1.16
N ALA A 157 -15.98 -1.93 -0.23
CA ALA A 157 -17.34 -1.51 0.09
C ALA A 157 -17.36 -0.07 0.60
N ALA A 158 -18.49 0.60 0.38
CA ALA A 158 -18.77 1.89 0.99
C ALA A 158 -19.37 1.73 2.40
N PRO A 159 -19.15 2.67 3.35
CA PRO A 159 -19.67 2.57 4.71
C PRO A 159 -21.20 2.61 4.80
N TRP A 160 -21.86 3.08 3.75
CA TRP A 160 -23.33 3.11 3.67
C TRP A 160 -23.96 1.85 3.10
N GLU A 161 -23.18 0.90 2.60
CA GLU A 161 -23.68 -0.38 2.12
C GLU A 161 -24.19 -1.24 3.29
N PRO A 162 -25.38 -1.87 3.16
CA PRO A 162 -25.94 -2.70 4.23
C PRO A 162 -24.99 -3.81 4.70
N ARG A 163 -24.31 -4.52 3.74
CA ARG A 163 -23.37 -5.59 4.05
C ARG A 163 -22.19 -5.10 4.91
N PHE A 164 -21.69 -3.90 4.63
CA PHE A 164 -20.60 -3.30 5.40
C PHE A 164 -21.04 -2.93 6.81
N ARG A 165 -22.24 -2.34 6.96
CA ARG A 165 -22.79 -2.00 8.27
C ARG A 165 -23.01 -3.23 9.13
N THR A 166 -23.63 -4.28 8.56
CA THR A 166 -23.86 -5.55 9.27
C THR A 166 -22.55 -6.15 9.78
N ALA A 167 -21.50 -6.18 8.93
CA ALA A 167 -20.19 -6.66 9.35
C ALA A 167 -19.59 -5.84 10.51
N LEU A 168 -19.67 -4.51 10.46
CA LEU A 168 -19.18 -3.66 11.55
C LEU A 168 -19.98 -3.82 12.84
N GLU A 169 -21.31 -3.98 12.74
CA GLU A 169 -22.18 -4.24 13.89
C GLU A 169 -21.83 -5.57 14.55
N GLU A 170 -21.55 -6.60 13.78
CA GLU A 170 -21.13 -7.91 14.28
C GLU A 170 -19.76 -7.85 14.94
N ILE A 171 -18.75 -7.25 14.29
CA ILE A 171 -17.41 -7.04 14.87
C ILE A 171 -17.52 -6.29 16.20
N ALA A 172 -18.27 -5.19 16.24
CA ALA A 172 -18.48 -4.44 17.47
C ALA A 172 -19.26 -5.23 18.52
N GLY A 173 -20.22 -6.07 18.08
CA GLY A 173 -20.99 -6.98 18.94
C GLY A 173 -20.16 -8.06 19.63
N HIS A 174 -19.06 -8.48 19.00
CA HIS A 174 -18.06 -9.37 19.62
C HIS A 174 -17.20 -8.68 20.68
N GLY A 175 -17.34 -7.36 20.84
CA GLY A 175 -16.60 -6.55 21.79
C GLY A 175 -15.35 -5.91 21.24
N ASP A 176 -15.04 -6.11 19.96
CA ASP A 176 -13.84 -5.57 19.33
C ASP A 176 -13.97 -4.06 19.07
N TRP A 177 -12.86 -3.36 19.19
CA TRP A 177 -12.82 -1.94 18.86
C TRP A 177 -12.61 -1.77 17.34
N ALA A 178 -13.51 -1.05 16.69
CA ALA A 178 -13.45 -0.78 15.26
C ALA A 178 -13.62 0.71 14.94
N LYS A 179 -12.93 1.17 13.87
CA LYS A 179 -13.01 2.55 13.39
C LYS A 179 -12.79 2.62 11.89
N THR A 180 -13.65 3.35 11.19
CA THR A 180 -13.41 3.74 9.79
C THR A 180 -12.38 4.88 9.75
N LEU A 181 -11.32 4.69 8.98
CA LEU A 181 -10.23 5.65 8.81
C LEU A 181 -10.39 6.50 7.56
N ALA A 182 -10.74 5.88 6.42
CA ALA A 182 -10.89 6.56 5.14
C ALA A 182 -11.94 5.88 4.26
N VAL A 183 -12.51 6.66 3.36
CA VAL A 183 -13.42 6.22 2.29
C VAL A 183 -13.04 6.97 1.03
N TYR A 184 -12.89 6.27 -0.08
CA TYR A 184 -12.53 6.89 -1.37
C TYR A 184 -13.11 6.11 -2.54
N PRO A 185 -13.35 6.77 -3.69
CA PRO A 185 -13.79 6.10 -4.89
C PRO A 185 -12.73 5.09 -5.36
N ARG A 186 -13.18 3.90 -5.69
CA ARG A 186 -12.32 2.85 -6.21
C ARG A 186 -11.91 3.15 -7.64
N ARG A 187 -10.62 3.14 -7.92
CA ARG A 187 -10.08 3.40 -9.25
C ARG A 187 -9.83 2.14 -10.06
N GLU A 188 -9.53 1.05 -9.39
CA GLU A 188 -9.16 -0.23 -10.00
C GLU A 188 -10.13 -1.33 -9.56
N ARG A 189 -10.33 -2.30 -10.44
CA ARG A 189 -11.11 -3.50 -10.10
C ARG A 189 -10.28 -4.43 -9.21
N PRO A 190 -10.93 -5.36 -8.48
CA PRO A 190 -10.20 -6.34 -7.67
C PRO A 190 -9.11 -7.02 -8.50
N ASN A 191 -8.00 -7.30 -7.83
CA ASN A 191 -6.86 -7.96 -8.44
C ASN A 191 -7.28 -9.22 -9.19
N PRO A 192 -6.77 -9.44 -10.40
CA PRO A 192 -7.00 -10.70 -11.10
C PRO A 192 -6.45 -11.87 -10.27
N PRO A 193 -6.96 -13.08 -10.46
CA PRO A 193 -6.39 -14.26 -9.83
C PRO A 193 -4.90 -14.39 -10.18
N VAL A 194 -4.13 -14.92 -9.25
CA VAL A 194 -2.71 -15.18 -9.46
C VAL A 194 -2.58 -16.41 -10.37
N ASP A 195 -1.97 -16.22 -11.52
CA ASP A 195 -1.65 -17.31 -12.44
C ASP A 195 -0.37 -18.04 -12.01
N ALA A 196 -0.25 -19.31 -12.36
CA ALA A 196 0.89 -20.15 -11.97
C ALA A 196 2.24 -19.59 -12.42
N TRP A 197 2.29 -18.89 -13.57
CA TRP A 197 3.52 -18.25 -14.08
C TRP A 197 3.98 -17.04 -13.27
N MET A 198 3.09 -16.49 -12.41
CA MET A 198 3.40 -15.36 -11.52
C MET A 198 4.04 -15.79 -10.21
N LEU A 199 4.03 -17.11 -9.94
CA LEU A 199 4.59 -17.64 -8.71
C LEU A 199 6.12 -17.50 -8.73
N PRO A 200 6.75 -17.09 -7.63
CA PRO A 200 8.20 -17.05 -7.52
C PRO A 200 8.79 -18.45 -7.58
N GLU A 201 10.08 -18.53 -7.89
CA GLU A 201 10.82 -19.79 -7.80
C GLU A 201 10.86 -20.31 -6.36
N GLY A 202 10.78 -21.63 -6.20
CA GLY A 202 10.71 -22.29 -4.90
C GLY A 202 9.29 -22.39 -4.35
N GLY A 203 9.17 -22.84 -3.11
CA GLY A 203 7.89 -23.13 -2.49
C GLY A 203 7.21 -24.39 -3.02
N VAL A 204 6.03 -24.70 -2.50
CA VAL A 204 5.24 -25.88 -2.92
C VAL A 204 3.93 -25.42 -3.54
N HIS A 205 3.73 -25.76 -4.82
CA HIS A 205 2.49 -25.50 -5.54
C HIS A 205 1.94 -26.80 -6.15
N ILE A 206 0.70 -27.12 -5.82
CA ILE A 206 0.01 -28.32 -6.30
C ILE A 206 -1.12 -27.88 -7.22
N THR A 207 -0.97 -28.10 -8.52
CA THR A 207 -1.90 -27.66 -9.57
C THR A 207 -3.20 -28.43 -9.62
N ASN A 208 -3.23 -29.63 -9.04
CA ASN A 208 -4.39 -30.53 -9.00
C ASN A 208 -4.61 -31.00 -7.56
N ARG A 209 -5.57 -31.95 -7.38
CA ARG A 209 -5.73 -32.59 -6.07
C ARG A 209 -4.38 -33.17 -5.63
N ALA A 210 -3.95 -32.81 -4.43
CA ALA A 210 -2.68 -33.24 -3.87
C ALA A 210 -2.53 -34.77 -3.96
N PRO A 211 -1.47 -35.32 -4.58
CA PRO A 211 -1.22 -36.76 -4.57
C PRO A 211 -1.03 -37.23 -3.13
N GLU A 212 -1.41 -38.49 -2.86
CA GLU A 212 -1.13 -39.10 -1.56
C GLU A 212 0.39 -39.03 -1.28
N GLY A 213 0.76 -38.57 -0.10
CA GLY A 213 2.17 -38.50 0.30
C GLY A 213 2.97 -37.34 -0.27
N TRP A 214 2.35 -36.35 -0.91
CA TRP A 214 3.04 -35.16 -1.46
C TRP A 214 3.91 -34.45 -0.42
N GLN A 215 3.47 -34.40 0.83
CA GLN A 215 4.17 -33.76 1.94
C GLN A 215 5.50 -34.44 2.31
N TYR A 216 5.73 -35.67 1.84
CA TYR A 216 6.96 -36.42 2.07
C TYR A 216 7.96 -36.37 0.91
N THR A 217 7.62 -35.64 -0.17
CA THR A 217 8.57 -35.44 -1.28
C THR A 217 9.78 -34.64 -0.80
N GLU A 218 10.92 -34.85 -1.44
CA GLU A 218 12.14 -34.13 -1.12
C GLU A 218 11.97 -32.61 -1.29
N GLU A 219 11.27 -32.21 -2.33
CA GLU A 219 10.94 -30.82 -2.61
C GLU A 219 10.09 -30.21 -1.48
N ALA A 220 8.99 -30.86 -1.07
CA ALA A 220 8.16 -30.36 0.02
C ALA A 220 8.94 -30.25 1.34
N ARG A 221 9.75 -31.24 1.66
CA ARG A 221 10.59 -31.20 2.88
C ARG A 221 11.60 -30.08 2.87
N LYS A 222 12.21 -29.82 1.72
CA LYS A 222 13.16 -28.71 1.56
C LYS A 222 12.49 -27.36 1.72
N GLU A 223 11.40 -27.13 1.00
CA GLU A 223 10.74 -25.83 0.94
C GLU A 223 9.93 -25.50 2.19
N LEU A 224 9.35 -26.50 2.86
CA LEU A 224 8.53 -26.34 4.08
C LEU A 224 9.30 -26.63 5.38
N LEU A 225 10.57 -27.04 5.29
CA LEU A 225 11.45 -27.35 6.43
C LEU A 225 10.92 -28.46 7.35
N TRP A 226 10.32 -29.52 6.78
CA TRP A 226 9.75 -30.65 7.52
C TRP A 226 10.73 -31.81 7.63
#